data_04f7e812fe7a0ac3b1815372f88139a1
#
_entry.id   04f7e812fe7a0ac3b1815372f88139a1
#
_cell.length_a   1.000
_cell.length_b   1.000
_cell.length_c   1.000
_cell.angle_alpha   90.00
_cell.angle_beta   90.00
_cell.angle_gamma   90.00
#
_symmetry.space_group_name_H-M   'P 1'
#
loop_
_entity.id
_entity.type
_entity.pdbx_description
1 polymer ?
#
loop_
_entity_poly.entity_id
_entity_poly.type
_entity_poly.pdbx_seq_one_letter_code
_entity_poly.pdbx_strand_id
1 'polypeptide(L)'
;GPGAPGVADVAGIMSRVAAGGFKHVPGPDPAPALPPATISRAKYITMYGPTTGDLVRLGDTDLLVRVEKDFTKYGDECKFGGGKTLREGMGQQAGVGSATTLDTVITNALIVDHSGIYKADVALKDGLIQAIGKAGNPDTQPGVDIIIGPGTEIIAGEGRILTAGGIDSHIHFICPQQMEGSLHSGVTTCFGGGTGPAHGTLATTCTPGPWHIGRMLQAFDGIPMNIGLSGKGNASQPDALAAVKCNT
;
A
#
# COMPACT_ATOMS: atom_id res chain seq x y z
N GLY A 1 45.71 -40.96 4.04
CA GLY A 1 44.31 -40.62 3.93
C GLY A 1 44.10 -39.55 2.87
N PRO A 2 43.03 -39.52 2.07
CA PRO A 2 42.81 -38.51 1.06
C PRO A 2 42.56 -37.15 1.75
N GLY A 3 43.30 -36.13 1.29
CA GLY A 3 43.21 -34.78 1.80
C GLY A 3 41.80 -34.19 1.64
N ALA A 4 41.41 -33.39 2.61
CA ALA A 4 40.16 -32.64 2.58
C ALA A 4 40.08 -31.77 1.31
N PRO A 5 38.91 -31.61 0.70
CA PRO A 5 38.75 -30.72 -0.44
C PRO A 5 39.17 -29.29 -0.04
N GLY A 6 40.12 -28.73 -0.80
CA GLY A 6 40.66 -27.41 -0.55
C GLY A 6 39.57 -26.37 -0.49
N VAL A 7 39.72 -25.45 0.47
CA VAL A 7 38.92 -24.20 0.56
C VAL A 7 39.00 -23.54 -0.82
N ALA A 8 37.85 -23.35 -1.45
CA ALA A 8 37.78 -22.67 -2.73
C ALA A 8 38.53 -21.32 -2.62
N ASP A 9 39.42 -21.05 -3.58
CA ASP A 9 40.17 -19.79 -3.64
C ASP A 9 39.20 -18.62 -3.91
N VAL A 10 38.58 -18.15 -2.86
CA VAL A 10 37.60 -17.04 -2.88
C VAL A 10 38.24 -15.76 -3.42
N ALA A 11 39.54 -15.54 -3.09
CA ALA A 11 40.25 -14.36 -3.56
C ALA A 11 40.52 -14.41 -5.07
N GLY A 12 40.82 -15.59 -5.60
CA GLY A 12 40.99 -15.80 -7.05
C GLY A 12 39.67 -15.73 -7.81
N ILE A 13 38.55 -16.16 -7.19
CA ILE A 13 37.22 -16.01 -7.76
C ILE A 13 36.84 -14.53 -7.80
N MET A 14 37.01 -13.79 -6.70
CA MET A 14 36.68 -12.35 -6.62
C MET A 14 37.54 -11.52 -7.58
N SER A 15 38.83 -11.85 -7.74
CA SER A 15 39.71 -11.18 -8.71
C SER A 15 39.26 -11.42 -10.16
N ARG A 16 38.78 -12.61 -10.50
CA ARG A 16 38.26 -12.91 -11.83
C ARG A 16 36.91 -12.24 -12.11
N VAL A 17 36.07 -12.10 -11.11
CA VAL A 17 34.81 -11.32 -11.19
C VAL A 17 35.13 -9.84 -11.44
N ALA A 18 36.06 -9.27 -10.68
CA ALA A 18 36.49 -7.88 -10.82
C ALA A 18 37.17 -7.57 -12.17
N ALA A 19 37.85 -8.58 -12.76
CA ALA A 19 38.50 -8.45 -14.07
C ALA A 19 37.57 -8.66 -15.27
N GLY A 20 36.27 -8.84 -15.07
CA GLY A 20 35.30 -9.08 -16.15
C GLY A 20 35.51 -10.39 -16.90
N GLY A 21 36.17 -11.36 -16.28
CA GLY A 21 36.69 -12.58 -16.92
C GLY A 21 35.71 -13.75 -17.06
N PHE A 22 34.43 -13.56 -16.79
CA PHE A 22 33.44 -14.56 -17.17
C PHE A 22 33.05 -14.37 -18.63
N LYS A 23 33.66 -15.13 -19.52
CA LYS A 23 33.12 -15.28 -20.89
C LYS A 23 31.74 -15.93 -20.75
N HIS A 24 30.71 -15.25 -21.26
CA HIS A 24 29.41 -15.89 -21.47
C HIS A 24 29.63 -17.19 -22.25
N VAL A 25 29.43 -18.31 -21.61
CA VAL A 25 29.32 -19.60 -22.30
C VAL A 25 27.88 -19.64 -22.81
N PRO A 26 27.64 -19.69 -24.13
CA PRO A 26 26.28 -19.85 -24.62
C PRO A 26 25.69 -21.08 -23.94
N GLY A 27 24.52 -20.90 -23.34
CA GLY A 27 23.76 -22.02 -22.81
C GLY A 27 23.45 -23.02 -23.95
N PRO A 28 23.08 -24.26 -23.62
CA PRO A 28 22.60 -25.20 -24.63
C PRO A 28 21.48 -24.51 -25.43
N ASP A 29 21.41 -24.86 -26.73
CA ASP A 29 20.33 -24.36 -27.60
C ASP A 29 18.99 -24.41 -26.87
N PRO A 30 18.17 -23.37 -26.99
CA PRO A 30 16.89 -23.32 -26.26
C PRO A 30 16.12 -24.60 -26.59
N ALA A 31 15.71 -25.30 -25.52
CA ALA A 31 14.87 -26.49 -25.70
C ALA A 31 13.67 -26.14 -26.59
N PRO A 32 13.22 -27.08 -27.45
CA PRO A 32 12.08 -26.82 -28.32
C PRO A 32 10.92 -26.27 -27.49
N ALA A 33 10.30 -25.20 -27.99
CA ALA A 33 9.21 -24.51 -27.26
C ALA A 33 8.13 -25.54 -26.89
N LEU A 34 7.91 -25.71 -25.61
CA LEU A 34 6.81 -26.53 -25.11
C LEU A 34 5.47 -25.92 -25.58
N PRO A 35 4.49 -26.76 -25.89
CA PRO A 35 3.16 -26.24 -26.22
C PRO A 35 2.64 -25.37 -25.06
N PRO A 36 1.90 -24.27 -25.33
CA PRO A 36 1.35 -23.41 -24.29
C PRO A 36 0.53 -24.22 -23.28
N ALA A 37 0.86 -24.07 -22.01
CA ALA A 37 0.01 -24.60 -20.94
C ALA A 37 -1.23 -23.73 -20.79
N THR A 38 -2.37 -24.33 -20.46
CA THR A 38 -3.61 -23.60 -20.18
C THR A 38 -3.95 -23.69 -18.72
N ILE A 39 -4.38 -22.58 -18.16
CA ILE A 39 -4.94 -22.49 -16.81
C ILE A 39 -6.38 -21.96 -16.91
N SER A 40 -7.30 -22.54 -16.14
CA SER A 40 -8.66 -22.03 -16.14
C SER A 40 -8.74 -20.63 -15.53
N ARG A 41 -9.64 -19.79 -16.03
CA ARG A 41 -9.86 -18.43 -15.51
C ARG A 41 -10.16 -18.44 -14.00
N ALA A 42 -10.97 -19.37 -13.54
CA ALA A 42 -11.29 -19.51 -12.12
C ALA A 42 -10.05 -19.79 -11.26
N LYS A 43 -9.17 -20.67 -11.72
CA LYS A 43 -7.92 -20.97 -11.02
C LYS A 43 -6.98 -19.77 -10.99
N TYR A 44 -6.86 -19.03 -12.09
CA TYR A 44 -6.07 -17.81 -12.17
C TYR A 44 -6.58 -16.76 -11.14
N ILE A 45 -7.88 -16.51 -11.13
CA ILE A 45 -8.51 -15.54 -10.20
C ILE A 45 -8.24 -15.93 -8.73
N THR A 46 -8.32 -17.22 -8.40
CA THR A 46 -8.02 -17.70 -7.04
C THR A 46 -6.56 -17.47 -6.64
N MET A 47 -5.64 -17.52 -7.58
CA MET A 47 -4.21 -17.36 -7.32
C MET A 47 -3.75 -15.91 -7.29
N TYR A 48 -4.27 -15.09 -8.20
CA TYR A 48 -3.74 -13.74 -8.47
C TYR A 48 -4.81 -12.64 -8.41
N GLY A 49 -6.06 -12.98 -8.21
CA GLY A 49 -7.18 -12.06 -8.27
C GLY A 49 -7.73 -11.89 -9.69
N PRO A 50 -8.78 -11.08 -9.86
CA PRO A 50 -9.40 -10.82 -11.16
C PRO A 50 -8.45 -10.10 -12.10
N THR A 51 -8.65 -10.25 -13.41
CA THR A 51 -7.91 -9.55 -14.45
C THR A 51 -8.84 -8.86 -15.44
N THR A 52 -8.31 -8.13 -16.40
CA THR A 52 -9.07 -7.35 -17.39
C THR A 52 -10.23 -8.12 -17.99
N GLY A 53 -11.40 -7.53 -17.92
CA GLY A 53 -12.67 -8.08 -18.44
C GLY A 53 -13.46 -8.92 -17.44
N ASP A 54 -12.87 -9.30 -16.30
CA ASP A 54 -13.60 -10.03 -15.26
C ASP A 54 -14.63 -9.13 -14.57
N LEU A 55 -15.74 -9.74 -14.14
CA LEU A 55 -16.75 -9.08 -13.33
C LEU A 55 -16.54 -9.44 -11.86
N VAL A 56 -16.52 -8.44 -11.01
CA VAL A 56 -16.33 -8.60 -9.56
C VAL A 56 -17.49 -7.95 -8.83
N ARG A 57 -18.06 -8.66 -7.86
CA ARG A 57 -19.10 -8.10 -6.99
C ARG A 57 -18.48 -7.09 -6.04
N LEU A 58 -19.08 -5.92 -5.92
CA LEU A 58 -18.63 -4.87 -5.02
C LEU A 58 -19.20 -5.10 -3.61
N GLY A 59 -18.41 -5.77 -2.77
CA GLY A 59 -18.82 -6.12 -1.40
C GLY A 59 -20.08 -6.99 -1.36
N ASP A 60 -20.99 -6.67 -0.47
CA ASP A 60 -22.27 -7.36 -0.29
C ASP A 60 -23.41 -6.78 -1.14
N THR A 61 -23.07 -5.88 -2.06
CA THR A 61 -24.08 -5.26 -2.95
C THR A 61 -24.38 -6.15 -4.15
N ASP A 62 -25.43 -5.83 -4.90
CA ASP A 62 -25.74 -6.45 -6.20
C ASP A 62 -24.96 -5.81 -7.35
N LEU A 63 -24.08 -4.85 -7.06
CA LEU A 63 -23.30 -4.15 -8.05
C LEU A 63 -22.13 -5.02 -8.52
N LEU A 64 -22.01 -5.20 -9.82
CA LEU A 64 -20.87 -5.84 -10.47
C LEU A 64 -20.04 -4.80 -11.18
N VAL A 65 -18.75 -4.78 -10.90
CA VAL A 65 -17.77 -3.93 -11.57
C VAL A 65 -16.93 -4.75 -12.53
N ARG A 66 -16.58 -4.18 -13.68
CA ARG A 66 -15.71 -4.81 -14.68
C ARG A 66 -14.30 -4.28 -14.55
N VAL A 67 -13.34 -5.17 -14.43
CA VAL A 67 -11.91 -4.79 -14.46
C VAL A 67 -11.55 -4.24 -15.84
N GLU A 68 -11.11 -3.00 -15.89
CA GLU A 68 -10.80 -2.28 -17.15
C GLU A 68 -9.35 -2.49 -17.57
N LYS A 69 -8.44 -2.55 -16.60
CA LYS A 69 -6.98 -2.68 -16.83
C LYS A 69 -6.37 -3.61 -15.80
N ASP A 70 -5.24 -4.21 -16.15
CA ASP A 70 -4.39 -4.97 -15.27
C ASP A 70 -2.93 -4.58 -15.55
N PHE A 71 -2.24 -4.05 -14.56
CA PHE A 71 -0.84 -3.64 -14.66
C PHE A 71 0.13 -4.80 -14.51
N THR A 72 -0.33 -5.95 -14.00
CA THR A 72 0.48 -7.16 -13.94
C THR A 72 0.59 -7.83 -15.30
N LYS A 73 1.71 -8.52 -15.53
CA LYS A 73 1.89 -9.38 -16.69
C LYS A 73 1.79 -10.83 -16.26
N TYR A 74 1.16 -11.64 -17.09
CA TYR A 74 1.07 -13.07 -16.84
C TYR A 74 2.45 -13.70 -16.60
N GLY A 75 2.60 -14.39 -15.48
CA GLY A 75 3.84 -15.03 -15.06
C GLY A 75 4.78 -14.17 -14.21
N ASP A 76 4.55 -12.86 -14.15
CA ASP A 76 5.35 -11.88 -13.40
C ASP A 76 4.62 -11.31 -12.18
N GLU A 77 3.50 -11.88 -11.80
CA GLU A 77 2.72 -11.39 -10.67
C GLU A 77 3.51 -11.46 -9.37
N CYS A 78 3.60 -10.35 -8.65
CA CYS A 78 4.23 -10.31 -7.34
C CYS A 78 3.40 -11.10 -6.34
N LYS A 79 3.92 -12.24 -5.91
CA LYS A 79 3.29 -13.08 -4.92
C LYS A 79 4.30 -13.57 -3.90
N PHE A 80 4.02 -13.33 -2.62
CA PHE A 80 4.85 -13.75 -1.52
C PHE A 80 4.63 -15.24 -1.16
N GLY A 81 5.68 -15.90 -0.72
CA GLY A 81 5.63 -17.26 -0.19
C GLY A 81 6.61 -18.23 -0.86
N GLY A 82 6.70 -19.43 -0.33
CA GLY A 82 7.57 -20.49 -0.83
C GLY A 82 7.26 -20.85 -2.30
N GLY A 83 8.26 -20.73 -3.18
CA GLY A 83 8.08 -21.01 -4.61
C GLY A 83 7.35 -19.93 -5.39
N LYS A 84 7.10 -18.76 -4.81
CA LYS A 84 6.46 -17.62 -5.47
C LYS A 84 7.48 -16.63 -6.01
N THR A 85 7.03 -15.67 -6.83
CA THR A 85 7.90 -14.70 -7.51
C THR A 85 8.60 -13.73 -6.56
N LEU A 86 7.99 -13.41 -5.42
CA LEU A 86 8.51 -12.44 -4.47
C LEU A 86 9.59 -13.06 -3.57
N ARG A 87 10.80 -13.16 -4.11
CA ARG A 87 12.01 -13.67 -3.46
C ARG A 87 13.19 -12.80 -3.81
N GLU A 88 14.25 -12.87 -2.98
CA GLU A 88 15.53 -12.23 -3.25
C GLU A 88 16.08 -12.67 -4.63
N GLY A 89 16.48 -11.69 -5.43
CA GLY A 89 16.98 -11.91 -6.78
C GLY A 89 15.93 -12.32 -7.81
N MET A 90 14.65 -12.39 -7.43
CA MET A 90 13.52 -12.61 -8.33
C MET A 90 12.64 -11.36 -8.38
N GLY A 91 11.47 -11.35 -7.77
CA GLY A 91 10.61 -10.19 -7.63
C GLY A 91 11.05 -9.21 -6.53
N GLN A 92 12.04 -9.55 -5.74
CA GLN A 92 12.70 -8.69 -4.77
C GLN A 92 14.12 -8.38 -5.25
N GLN A 93 14.44 -7.10 -5.41
CA GLN A 93 15.77 -6.67 -5.81
C GLN A 93 16.74 -6.77 -4.63
N ALA A 94 17.84 -7.50 -4.81
CA ALA A 94 18.91 -7.59 -3.83
C ALA A 94 19.86 -6.38 -3.91
N GLY A 95 20.55 -6.07 -2.81
CA GLY A 95 21.59 -5.03 -2.79
C GLY A 95 21.08 -3.59 -2.80
N VAL A 96 19.77 -3.37 -2.65
CA VAL A 96 19.14 -2.04 -2.55
C VAL A 96 18.80 -1.70 -1.11
N GLY A 97 18.97 -0.45 -0.74
CA GLY A 97 18.68 0.06 0.59
C GLY A 97 17.34 0.78 0.69
N SER A 98 16.91 1.07 1.92
CA SER A 98 15.64 1.75 2.20
C SER A 98 15.47 3.12 1.55
N ALA A 99 16.58 3.77 1.17
CA ALA A 99 16.52 5.06 0.47
C ALA A 99 15.90 4.95 -0.95
N THR A 100 16.03 3.79 -1.58
CA THR A 100 15.59 3.55 -2.97
C THR A 100 14.41 2.61 -3.07
N THR A 101 14.05 1.92 -1.99
CA THR A 101 12.94 0.96 -1.95
C THR A 101 11.75 1.53 -1.17
N LEU A 102 10.59 0.95 -1.40
CA LEU A 102 9.35 1.32 -0.74
C LEU A 102 9.29 0.69 0.66
N ASP A 103 8.55 1.32 1.58
CA ASP A 103 8.36 0.80 2.94
C ASP A 103 7.35 -0.35 2.93
N THR A 104 6.23 -0.15 2.25
CA THR A 104 5.15 -1.14 2.14
C THR A 104 4.63 -1.18 0.71
N VAL A 105 4.36 -2.38 0.21
CA VAL A 105 3.71 -2.58 -1.09
C VAL A 105 2.49 -3.50 -0.91
N ILE A 106 1.33 -3.03 -1.36
CA ILE A 106 0.13 -3.84 -1.47
C ILE A 106 0.10 -4.43 -2.87
N THR A 107 0.16 -5.77 -3.00
CA THR A 107 0.30 -6.43 -4.29
C THR A 107 -1.05 -6.92 -4.83
N ASN A 108 -1.24 -6.82 -6.14
CA ASN A 108 -2.37 -7.38 -6.89
C ASN A 108 -3.75 -6.94 -6.37
N ALA A 109 -3.88 -5.71 -5.91
CA ALA A 109 -5.15 -5.17 -5.44
C ALA A 109 -6.07 -4.82 -6.62
N LEU A 110 -7.37 -5.09 -6.48
CA LEU A 110 -8.38 -4.50 -7.36
C LEU A 110 -8.70 -3.10 -6.84
N ILE A 111 -8.28 -2.08 -7.58
CA ILE A 111 -8.47 -0.69 -7.21
C ILE A 111 -9.74 -0.16 -7.87
N VAL A 112 -10.56 0.50 -7.07
CA VAL A 112 -11.74 1.23 -7.53
C VAL A 112 -11.58 2.68 -7.07
N ASP A 113 -11.31 3.56 -8.02
CA ASP A 113 -11.12 4.99 -7.75
C ASP A 113 -11.71 5.87 -8.87
N HIS A 114 -11.45 7.18 -8.80
CA HIS A 114 -11.95 8.15 -9.79
C HIS A 114 -11.37 7.96 -11.20
N SER A 115 -10.27 7.23 -11.35
CA SER A 115 -9.61 6.98 -12.64
C SER A 115 -10.08 5.69 -13.32
N GLY A 116 -10.81 4.84 -12.58
CA GLY A 116 -11.36 3.60 -13.13
C GLY A 116 -11.30 2.42 -12.18
N ILE A 117 -11.44 1.23 -12.76
CA ILE A 117 -11.45 -0.07 -12.09
C ILE A 117 -10.31 -0.90 -12.66
N TYR A 118 -9.25 -1.09 -11.88
CA TYR A 118 -8.05 -1.72 -12.40
C TYR A 118 -7.29 -2.50 -11.33
N LYS A 119 -6.53 -3.50 -11.75
CA LYS A 119 -5.62 -4.24 -10.88
C LYS A 119 -4.22 -3.65 -10.97
N ALA A 120 -3.63 -3.34 -9.82
CA ALA A 120 -2.28 -2.81 -9.71
C ALA A 120 -1.69 -3.09 -8.33
N ASP A 121 -0.39 -2.83 -8.20
CA ASP A 121 0.30 -2.77 -6.93
C ASP A 121 0.32 -1.32 -6.43
N VAL A 122 0.25 -1.12 -5.11
CA VAL A 122 0.28 0.20 -4.48
C VAL A 122 1.48 0.30 -3.56
N ALA A 123 2.28 1.32 -3.76
CA ALA A 123 3.49 1.60 -3.01
C ALA A 123 3.28 2.69 -1.96
N LEU A 124 3.74 2.42 -0.74
CA LEU A 124 3.76 3.38 0.35
C LEU A 124 5.20 3.69 0.75
N LYS A 125 5.49 4.97 0.97
CA LYS A 125 6.75 5.49 1.45
C LYS A 125 6.50 6.65 2.39
N ASP A 126 7.14 6.64 3.56
CA ASP A 126 7.02 7.70 4.57
C ASP A 126 5.54 8.06 4.90
N GLY A 127 4.67 7.05 4.96
CA GLY A 127 3.24 7.21 5.24
C GLY A 127 2.40 7.77 4.09
N LEU A 128 2.97 7.93 2.89
CA LEU A 128 2.28 8.45 1.71
C LEU A 128 2.15 7.39 0.61
N ILE A 129 1.12 7.49 -0.22
CA ILE A 129 1.02 6.72 -1.47
C ILE A 129 2.03 7.30 -2.45
N GLN A 130 3.10 6.55 -2.72
CA GLN A 130 4.19 6.99 -3.58
C GLN A 130 3.93 6.67 -5.04
N ALA A 131 3.35 5.50 -5.33
CA ALA A 131 3.06 5.08 -6.70
C ALA A 131 1.94 4.03 -6.73
N ILE A 132 1.29 3.93 -7.89
CA ILE A 132 0.36 2.86 -8.25
C ILE A 132 0.82 2.34 -9.61
N GLY A 133 1.12 1.05 -9.72
CA GLY A 133 1.67 0.48 -10.95
C GLY A 133 2.06 -0.98 -10.81
N LYS A 134 3.23 -1.34 -11.32
CA LYS A 134 3.78 -2.70 -11.27
C LYS A 134 4.96 -2.77 -10.30
N ALA A 135 4.80 -3.54 -9.22
CA ALA A 135 5.87 -3.82 -8.27
C ALA A 135 6.72 -5.03 -8.68
N GLY A 136 7.97 -5.03 -8.25
CA GLY A 136 8.87 -6.16 -8.45
C GLY A 136 10.33 -5.78 -8.44
N ASN A 137 11.10 -6.53 -9.21
CA ASN A 137 12.53 -6.36 -9.40
C ASN A 137 12.83 -5.94 -10.85
N PRO A 138 13.27 -4.72 -11.11
CA PRO A 138 13.55 -4.25 -12.46
C PRO A 138 14.70 -5.01 -13.16
N ASP A 139 15.56 -5.71 -12.40
CA ASP A 139 16.64 -6.51 -12.96
C ASP A 139 16.15 -7.80 -13.63
N THR A 140 14.98 -8.30 -13.23
CA THR A 140 14.42 -9.57 -13.68
C THR A 140 13.06 -9.45 -14.35
N GLN A 141 12.34 -8.36 -14.11
CA GLN A 141 10.97 -8.15 -14.58
C GLN A 141 10.85 -6.84 -15.37
N PRO A 142 10.41 -6.87 -16.63
CA PRO A 142 10.27 -5.67 -17.43
C PRO A 142 9.07 -4.83 -16.97
N GLY A 143 9.21 -3.49 -17.06
CA GLY A 143 8.14 -2.54 -16.77
C GLY A 143 7.81 -2.37 -15.28
N VAL A 144 8.74 -2.73 -14.40
CA VAL A 144 8.63 -2.46 -12.96
C VAL A 144 8.92 -0.99 -12.70
N ASP A 145 8.00 -0.33 -12.01
CA ASP A 145 8.09 1.06 -11.56
C ASP A 145 8.08 1.18 -10.02
N ILE A 146 7.77 0.10 -9.33
CA ILE A 146 7.75 0.01 -7.86
C ILE A 146 8.78 -1.04 -7.40
N ILE A 147 9.91 -0.59 -6.86
CA ILE A 147 10.99 -1.49 -6.47
C ILE A 147 10.71 -2.11 -5.10
N ILE A 148 10.65 -3.43 -5.07
CA ILE A 148 10.57 -4.22 -3.84
C ILE A 148 12.00 -4.58 -3.41
N GLY A 149 12.39 -4.16 -2.22
CA GLY A 149 13.68 -4.48 -1.63
C GLY A 149 13.57 -5.35 -0.37
N PRO A 150 14.71 -5.70 0.24
CA PRO A 150 14.74 -6.56 1.43
C PRO A 150 13.99 -6.00 2.64
N GLY A 151 13.88 -4.66 2.74
CA GLY A 151 13.17 -3.97 3.82
C GLY A 151 11.72 -3.63 3.52
N THR A 152 11.20 -4.02 2.36
CA THR A 152 9.82 -3.71 1.96
C THR A 152 8.84 -4.71 2.59
N GLU A 153 7.87 -4.20 3.35
CA GLU A 153 6.74 -4.99 3.82
C GLU A 153 5.79 -5.29 2.65
N ILE A 154 5.29 -6.52 2.58
CA ILE A 154 4.34 -6.93 1.55
C ILE A 154 2.98 -7.26 2.16
N ILE A 155 1.95 -6.61 1.62
CA ILE A 155 0.55 -6.90 1.94
C ILE A 155 -0.11 -7.49 0.70
N ALA A 156 -0.60 -8.73 0.81
CA ALA A 156 -1.31 -9.39 -0.28
C ALA A 156 -2.68 -8.76 -0.50
N GLY A 157 -2.87 -8.18 -1.68
CA GLY A 157 -4.14 -7.56 -2.11
C GLY A 157 -5.02 -8.45 -2.96
N GLU A 158 -4.59 -9.68 -3.25
CA GLU A 158 -5.38 -10.64 -4.04
C GLU A 158 -6.75 -10.91 -3.39
N GLY A 159 -7.80 -10.83 -4.20
CA GLY A 159 -9.16 -11.02 -3.72
C GLY A 159 -9.69 -9.86 -2.86
N ARG A 160 -8.98 -8.75 -2.79
CA ARG A 160 -9.36 -7.55 -2.05
C ARG A 160 -9.67 -6.41 -3.01
N ILE A 161 -10.64 -5.58 -2.62
CA ILE A 161 -10.95 -4.32 -3.28
C ILE A 161 -10.31 -3.21 -2.46
N LEU A 162 -9.50 -2.39 -3.10
CA LEU A 162 -8.85 -1.24 -2.49
C LEU A 162 -9.51 0.04 -2.99
N THR A 163 -9.95 0.85 -2.06
CA THR A 163 -10.52 2.18 -2.32
C THR A 163 -9.78 3.24 -1.51
N ALA A 164 -9.98 4.51 -1.86
CA ALA A 164 -9.62 5.60 -0.95
C ALA A 164 -10.38 5.43 0.37
N GLY A 165 -9.75 5.82 1.48
CA GLY A 165 -10.40 5.86 2.79
C GLY A 165 -11.56 6.85 2.81
N GLY A 166 -12.61 6.54 3.54
CA GLY A 166 -13.76 7.42 3.73
C GLY A 166 -13.39 8.68 4.49
N ILE A 167 -14.08 9.78 4.18
CA ILE A 167 -13.98 11.05 4.90
C ILE A 167 -15.32 11.33 5.54
N ASP A 168 -15.36 11.38 6.87
CA ASP A 168 -16.51 11.89 7.62
C ASP A 168 -16.30 13.39 7.87
N SER A 169 -17.08 14.21 7.19
CA SER A 169 -17.00 15.68 7.28
C SER A 169 -17.99 16.30 8.27
N HIS A 170 -18.70 15.49 9.04
CA HIS A 170 -19.70 15.94 10.00
C HIS A 170 -19.72 15.04 11.24
N ILE A 171 -18.70 15.11 12.06
CA ILE A 171 -18.59 14.29 13.26
C ILE A 171 -18.65 15.13 14.55
N HIS A 172 -19.35 14.59 15.56
CA HIS A 172 -19.32 15.07 16.93
C HIS A 172 -18.30 14.23 17.70
N PHE A 173 -17.17 14.81 18.08
CA PHE A 173 -16.11 14.10 18.81
C PHE A 173 -16.51 13.93 20.29
N ILE A 174 -17.16 12.82 20.59
CA ILE A 174 -17.71 12.51 21.92
C ILE A 174 -16.74 11.64 22.73
N CYS A 175 -16.22 10.55 22.13
CA CYS A 175 -15.33 9.62 22.79
C CYS A 175 -14.32 8.97 21.82
N PRO A 176 -13.14 8.53 22.31
CA PRO A 176 -12.10 7.96 21.46
C PRO A 176 -12.51 6.68 20.72
N GLN A 177 -13.42 5.91 21.25
CA GLN A 177 -13.93 4.67 20.66
C GLN A 177 -14.60 4.89 19.29
N GLN A 178 -15.10 6.10 19.02
CA GLN A 178 -15.63 6.45 17.69
C GLN A 178 -14.57 6.32 16.61
N MET A 179 -13.32 6.64 16.91
CA MET A 179 -12.23 6.59 15.93
C MET A 179 -11.89 5.16 15.55
N GLU A 180 -11.86 4.27 16.53
CA GLU A 180 -11.66 2.84 16.27
C GLU A 180 -12.78 2.27 15.38
N GLY A 181 -14.03 2.57 15.73
CA GLY A 181 -15.19 2.17 14.91
C GLY A 181 -15.15 2.75 13.50
N SER A 182 -14.71 4.00 13.33
CA SER A 182 -14.56 4.65 12.04
C SER A 182 -13.49 3.96 11.18
N LEU A 183 -12.31 3.67 11.74
CA LEU A 183 -11.22 2.95 11.05
C LEU A 183 -11.66 1.57 10.60
N HIS A 184 -12.34 0.80 11.46
CA HIS A 184 -12.87 -0.52 11.09
C HIS A 184 -13.94 -0.46 9.99
N SER A 185 -14.59 0.69 9.83
CA SER A 185 -15.56 0.95 8.76
C SER A 185 -14.95 1.53 7.49
N GLY A 186 -13.60 1.71 7.45
CA GLY A 186 -12.89 2.25 6.31
C GLY A 186 -12.84 3.78 6.23
N VAL A 187 -13.26 4.48 7.28
CA VAL A 187 -13.10 5.94 7.38
C VAL A 187 -11.71 6.24 7.91
N THR A 188 -10.94 7.04 7.17
CA THR A 188 -9.55 7.39 7.51
C THR A 188 -9.35 8.85 7.86
N THR A 189 -10.38 9.67 7.64
CA THR A 189 -10.37 11.11 7.93
C THR A 189 -11.68 11.51 8.58
N CYS A 190 -11.58 12.18 9.72
CA CYS A 190 -12.73 12.77 10.40
C CYS A 190 -12.56 14.28 10.54
N PHE A 191 -13.56 15.04 10.10
CA PHE A 191 -13.59 16.47 10.20
C PHE A 191 -14.86 16.91 10.93
N GLY A 192 -14.71 17.65 12.04
CA GLY A 192 -15.83 18.10 12.83
C GLY A 192 -15.40 18.81 14.10
N GLY A 193 -16.07 18.55 15.19
CA GLY A 193 -15.72 19.21 16.45
C GLY A 193 -16.47 18.65 17.66
N GLY A 194 -16.29 19.32 18.75
CA GLY A 194 -16.79 18.93 20.06
C GLY A 194 -15.72 19.08 21.13
N THR A 195 -16.04 18.70 22.35
CA THR A 195 -15.16 18.80 23.52
C THR A 195 -15.16 17.51 24.35
N GLY A 196 -15.27 16.36 23.66
CA GLY A 196 -15.38 15.06 24.33
C GLY A 196 -16.80 14.83 24.89
N PRO A 197 -16.96 14.15 26.03
CA PRO A 197 -18.26 13.75 26.56
C PRO A 197 -19.07 14.92 27.18
N ALA A 198 -18.65 16.16 27.01
CA ALA A 198 -19.39 17.34 27.47
C ALA A 198 -20.74 17.43 26.74
N HIS A 199 -21.78 17.83 27.50
CA HIS A 199 -23.14 17.85 26.97
C HIS A 199 -23.32 18.67 25.69
N GLY A 200 -22.61 19.80 25.56
CA GLY A 200 -22.64 20.64 24.35
C GLY A 200 -22.12 19.96 23.09
N THR A 201 -21.31 18.93 23.19
CA THR A 201 -20.81 18.17 22.05
C THR A 201 -21.90 17.45 21.27
N LEU A 202 -22.97 17.05 21.94
CA LEU A 202 -24.12 16.39 21.31
C LEU A 202 -24.85 17.30 20.29
N ALA A 203 -24.68 18.59 20.40
CA ALA A 203 -25.38 19.58 19.59
C ALA A 203 -24.48 20.33 18.58
N THR A 204 -23.19 20.04 18.52
CA THR A 204 -22.26 20.79 17.66
C THR A 204 -21.14 19.96 17.08
N THR A 205 -20.73 20.32 15.85
CA THR A 205 -19.56 19.80 15.15
C THR A 205 -18.41 20.82 15.15
N CYS A 206 -18.39 21.77 16.08
CA CYS A 206 -17.30 22.74 16.22
C CYS A 206 -16.76 22.78 17.66
N THR A 207 -15.49 23.17 17.77
CA THR A 207 -14.74 23.23 19.03
C THR A 207 -14.49 24.69 19.41
N PRO A 208 -14.86 25.14 20.61
CA PRO A 208 -14.78 26.54 20.98
C PRO A 208 -13.40 26.94 21.48
N GLY A 209 -12.75 27.82 20.73
CA GLY A 209 -11.51 28.48 21.13
C GLY A 209 -10.26 27.62 21.17
N PRO A 210 -9.09 28.26 21.22
CA PRO A 210 -7.80 27.60 21.05
C PRO A 210 -7.46 26.58 22.14
N TRP A 211 -7.89 26.85 23.38
CA TRP A 211 -7.64 25.92 24.48
C TRP A 211 -8.31 24.55 24.25
N HIS A 212 -9.60 24.56 23.88
CA HIS A 212 -10.35 23.33 23.61
C HIS A 212 -9.83 22.63 22.37
N ILE A 213 -9.48 23.36 21.29
CA ILE A 213 -8.87 22.82 20.08
C ILE A 213 -7.57 22.10 20.45
N GLY A 214 -6.68 22.75 21.21
CA GLY A 214 -5.43 22.13 21.66
C GLY A 214 -5.65 20.87 22.51
N ARG A 215 -6.65 20.86 23.40
CA ARG A 215 -6.98 19.65 24.19
C ARG A 215 -7.54 18.53 23.33
N MET A 216 -8.36 18.85 22.36
CA MET A 216 -8.89 17.84 21.43
C MET A 216 -7.79 17.24 20.54
N LEU A 217 -6.87 18.06 20.01
CA LEU A 217 -5.72 17.57 19.27
C LEU A 217 -4.85 16.64 20.12
N GLN A 218 -4.57 16.99 21.37
CA GLN A 218 -3.86 16.12 22.30
C GLN A 218 -4.59 14.78 22.57
N ALA A 219 -5.93 14.81 22.60
CA ALA A 219 -6.72 13.59 22.78
C ALA A 219 -6.61 12.61 21.59
N PHE A 220 -6.26 13.11 20.41
CA PHE A 220 -6.07 12.31 19.20
C PHE A 220 -4.63 11.87 18.94
N ASP A 221 -3.66 12.29 19.76
CA ASP A 221 -2.22 12.12 19.52
C ASP A 221 -1.89 10.63 19.47
N GLY A 222 -2.27 9.73 19.58
CA GLY A 222 -1.96 8.30 19.41
C GLY A 222 -2.91 7.56 18.50
N ILE A 223 -3.85 8.27 17.87
CA ILE A 223 -4.87 7.64 17.01
C ILE A 223 -4.42 7.72 15.55
N PRO A 224 -4.28 6.58 14.85
CA PRO A 224 -3.79 6.55 13.47
C PRO A 224 -4.89 6.96 12.46
N MET A 225 -5.36 8.20 12.56
CA MET A 225 -6.41 8.77 11.73
C MET A 225 -6.12 10.24 11.43
N ASN A 226 -6.53 10.72 10.27
CA ASN A 226 -6.49 12.14 9.96
C ASN A 226 -7.66 12.86 10.68
N ILE A 227 -7.32 13.87 11.46
CA ILE A 227 -8.31 14.62 12.24
C ILE A 227 -8.26 16.10 11.84
N GLY A 228 -9.44 16.66 11.56
CA GLY A 228 -9.63 18.09 11.37
C GLY A 228 -10.64 18.62 12.36
N LEU A 229 -10.34 19.78 13.00
CA LEU A 229 -11.23 20.43 13.95
C LEU A 229 -11.78 21.72 13.39
N SER A 230 -13.10 21.84 13.41
CA SER A 230 -13.79 23.10 13.10
C SER A 230 -13.82 24.01 14.33
N GLY A 231 -13.32 25.22 14.19
CA GLY A 231 -13.47 26.24 15.18
C GLY A 231 -14.92 26.77 15.24
N LYS A 232 -15.36 27.19 16.42
CA LYS A 232 -16.69 27.78 16.59
C LYS A 232 -16.75 29.14 15.88
N GLY A 233 -17.63 29.30 14.90
CA GLY A 233 -17.77 30.50 14.07
C GLY A 233 -18.67 31.57 14.62
N ASN A 234 -19.19 31.43 15.88
CA ASN A 234 -19.98 32.42 16.55
C ASN A 234 -19.55 32.60 18.02
N ALA A 235 -19.58 33.80 18.49
CA ALA A 235 -19.32 34.13 19.88
C ALA A 235 -20.01 35.48 20.24
N SER A 236 -20.21 35.72 21.55
CA SER A 236 -20.78 36.98 22.02
C SER A 236 -19.79 38.15 22.02
N GLN A 237 -18.49 37.86 21.88
CA GLN A 237 -17.43 38.85 21.84
C GLN A 237 -16.54 38.66 20.59
N PRO A 238 -16.17 39.78 19.91
CA PRO A 238 -15.31 39.72 18.71
C PRO A 238 -13.95 39.08 18.94
N ASP A 239 -13.32 39.31 20.08
CA ASP A 239 -12.01 38.78 20.45
C ASP A 239 -12.00 37.25 20.49
N ALA A 240 -13.09 36.63 20.90
CA ALA A 240 -13.23 35.18 20.91
C ALA A 240 -13.21 34.58 19.51
N LEU A 241 -13.78 35.27 18.51
CA LEU A 241 -13.70 34.85 17.09
C LEU A 241 -12.31 35.05 16.51
N ALA A 242 -11.64 36.16 16.84
CA ALA A 242 -10.28 36.42 16.42
C ALA A 242 -9.31 35.34 16.96
N ALA A 243 -9.47 34.93 18.20
CA ALA A 243 -8.67 33.89 18.84
C ALA A 243 -8.84 32.50 18.16
N VAL A 244 -10.03 32.16 17.67
CA VAL A 244 -10.25 30.92 16.91
C VAL A 244 -9.51 30.98 15.57
N LYS A 245 -9.62 32.09 14.83
CA LYS A 245 -9.00 32.27 13.51
C LYS A 245 -7.46 32.16 13.52
N CYS A 246 -6.82 32.54 14.61
CA CYS A 246 -5.36 32.52 14.71
C CYS A 246 -4.77 31.13 15.04
N ASN A 247 -5.60 30.12 15.33
CA ASN A 247 -5.18 28.79 15.82
C ASN A 247 -5.79 27.64 15.00
N THR A 248 -6.39 27.92 13.87
CA THR A 248 -6.83 26.95 12.85
C THR A 248 -6.02 27.15 11.57
#